data_a55807c073ea49942da6621f0eeed5fc
#
_entry.id   a55807c073ea49942da6621f0eeed5fc
#
_cell.length_a   1.000
_cell.length_b   1.000
_cell.length_c   1.000
_cell.angle_alpha   90.00
_cell.angle_beta   90.00
_cell.angle_gamma   90.00
#
_symmetry.space_group_name_H-M   'P 1'
#
loop_
_entity.id
_entity.type
_entity.pdbx_description
1 polymer ?
#
loop_
_entity_poly.entity_id
_entity_poly.type
_entity_poly.pdbx_seq_one_letter_code
_entity_poly.pdbx_strand_id
1 'polypeptide(L)'
;MKVTKLKVNNFQGLKGVHEFDFDKITALAQPNGSGKTSLINALRYGLTGVEPSGDMITIGENSTAVRVELENGSNFLRQKFTKKGKSSGYYVGNAATTLSKLNEFIMHELGGVEISTAKTISSGELLANMNSQQFGEMLLQYLPESMSVDTILERFPSANQAQK
;
A
#
# COMPACT_ATOMS: atom_id res chain seq x y z
N MET A 1 -6.09 10.96 -3.11
CA MET A 1 -4.86 10.50 -3.82
C MET A 1 -5.21 9.42 -4.82
N LYS A 2 -4.67 9.47 -6.03
CA LYS A 2 -4.77 8.43 -7.05
C LYS A 2 -3.36 8.06 -7.52
N VAL A 3 -3.03 6.77 -7.53
CA VAL A 3 -1.81 6.27 -8.16
C VAL A 3 -2.07 6.22 -9.66
N THR A 4 -1.19 6.82 -10.44
CA THR A 4 -1.28 6.84 -11.92
C THR A 4 -0.27 5.93 -12.57
N LYS A 5 0.89 5.72 -11.92
CA LYS A 5 1.95 4.87 -12.46
C LYS A 5 2.73 4.16 -11.36
N LEU A 6 3.12 2.93 -11.65
CA LEU A 6 4.06 2.15 -10.84
C LEU A 6 5.23 1.73 -11.72
N LYS A 7 6.44 2.07 -11.29
CA LYS A 7 7.67 1.61 -11.94
C LYS A 7 8.40 0.67 -10.99
N VAL A 8 8.65 -0.53 -11.45
CA VAL A 8 9.20 -1.64 -10.67
C VAL A 8 10.50 -2.12 -11.31
N ASN A 9 11.52 -2.33 -10.50
CA ASN A 9 12.78 -2.92 -10.96
C ASN A 9 13.16 -4.11 -10.08
N ASN A 10 13.31 -5.29 -10.68
CA ASN A 10 13.75 -6.53 -10.03
C ASN A 10 12.99 -6.89 -8.76
N PHE A 11 11.66 -6.94 -8.82
CA PHE A 11 10.80 -7.24 -7.67
C PHE A 11 10.12 -8.60 -7.83
N GLN A 12 10.42 -9.55 -6.97
CA GLN A 12 9.90 -10.93 -7.03
C GLN A 12 10.02 -11.53 -8.44
N GLY A 13 8.92 -11.88 -9.09
CA GLY A 13 8.88 -12.43 -10.45
C GLY A 13 9.06 -11.40 -11.57
N LEU A 14 9.12 -10.10 -11.26
CA LEU A 14 9.29 -9.02 -12.25
C LEU A 14 10.78 -8.69 -12.42
N LYS A 15 11.46 -9.39 -13.30
CA LYS A 15 12.89 -9.17 -13.61
C LYS A 15 13.05 -7.99 -14.57
N GLY A 16 14.02 -7.11 -14.29
CA GLY A 16 14.25 -5.89 -15.06
C GLY A 16 13.30 -4.76 -14.68
N VAL A 17 13.18 -3.79 -15.57
CA VAL A 17 12.33 -2.61 -15.37
C VAL A 17 10.98 -2.84 -16.02
N HIS A 18 9.92 -2.68 -15.24
CA HIS A 18 8.53 -2.73 -15.69
C HIS A 18 7.83 -1.43 -15.31
N GLU A 19 6.97 -0.93 -16.19
CA GLU A 19 6.13 0.23 -15.95
C GLU A 19 4.66 -0.17 -16.15
N PHE A 20 3.81 0.26 -15.23
CA PHE A 20 2.38 -0.02 -15.24
C PHE A 20 1.62 1.28 -15.02
N ASP A 21 0.72 1.57 -15.94
CA ASP A 21 -0.18 2.71 -15.82
C ASP A 21 -1.49 2.26 -15.14
N PHE A 22 -2.02 3.10 -14.26
CA PHE A 22 -3.26 2.86 -13.54
C PHE A 22 -4.29 3.92 -13.89
N ASP A 23 -5.50 3.47 -14.12
CA ASP A 23 -6.67 4.33 -14.21
C ASP A 23 -7.56 4.15 -12.97
N LYS A 24 -8.76 4.73 -13.00
CA LYS A 24 -9.75 4.71 -11.92
C LYS A 24 -10.10 3.27 -11.51
N ILE A 25 -10.16 2.38 -12.49
CA ILE A 25 -10.31 0.93 -12.33
C ILE A 25 -9.33 0.27 -13.29
N THR A 26 -8.44 -0.58 -12.78
CA THR A 26 -7.47 -1.32 -13.58
C THR A 26 -7.66 -2.82 -13.35
N ALA A 27 -7.95 -3.56 -14.42
CA ALA A 27 -8.08 -5.01 -14.39
C ALA A 27 -6.78 -5.68 -14.85
N LEU A 28 -6.31 -6.67 -14.09
CA LEU A 28 -5.12 -7.46 -14.40
C LEU A 28 -5.55 -8.84 -14.96
N ALA A 29 -5.66 -8.94 -16.27
CA ALA A 29 -6.02 -10.18 -16.96
C ALA A 29 -4.81 -10.74 -17.72
N GLN A 30 -4.07 -11.66 -17.08
CA GLN A 30 -2.88 -12.29 -17.64
C GLN A 30 -2.80 -13.76 -17.21
N PRO A 31 -2.06 -14.63 -17.91
CA PRO A 31 -1.86 -16.04 -17.54
C PRO A 31 -1.27 -16.19 -16.13
N ASN A 32 -1.40 -17.39 -15.55
CA ASN A 32 -0.76 -17.70 -14.28
C ASN A 32 0.78 -17.63 -14.44
N GLY A 33 1.46 -17.14 -13.40
CA GLY A 33 2.92 -16.95 -13.45
C GLY A 33 3.41 -15.65 -14.12
N SER A 34 2.52 -14.82 -14.68
CA SER A 34 2.89 -13.57 -15.36
C SER A 34 3.30 -12.40 -14.44
N GLY A 35 3.36 -12.62 -13.14
CA GLY A 35 3.77 -11.57 -12.19
C GLY A 35 2.64 -10.73 -11.60
N LYS A 36 1.35 -11.10 -11.76
CA LYS A 36 0.20 -10.36 -11.17
C LYS A 36 0.35 -10.12 -9.68
N THR A 37 0.65 -11.18 -8.93
CA THR A 37 0.87 -11.10 -7.49
C THR A 37 2.08 -10.22 -7.15
N SER A 38 3.15 -10.34 -7.92
CA SER A 38 4.34 -9.49 -7.75
C SER A 38 4.04 -8.01 -7.98
N LEU A 39 3.17 -7.69 -8.93
CA LEU A 39 2.72 -6.32 -9.19
C LEU A 39 1.90 -5.76 -8.01
N ILE A 40 0.94 -6.53 -7.49
CA ILE A 40 0.14 -6.13 -6.33
C ILE A 40 1.03 -5.95 -5.10
N ASN A 41 1.96 -6.88 -4.86
CA ASN A 41 2.93 -6.79 -3.78
C ASN A 41 3.86 -5.57 -3.93
N ALA A 42 4.30 -5.25 -5.15
CA ALA A 42 5.12 -4.08 -5.42
C ALA A 42 4.36 -2.78 -5.12
N LEU A 43 3.09 -2.68 -5.53
CA LEU A 43 2.25 -1.53 -5.21
C LEU A 43 2.06 -1.38 -3.70
N ARG A 44 1.74 -2.48 -3.01
CA ARG A 44 1.61 -2.51 -1.56
C ARG A 44 2.91 -2.09 -0.86
N TYR A 45 4.05 -2.65 -1.27
CA TYR A 45 5.36 -2.27 -0.73
C TYR A 45 5.67 -0.80 -0.99
N GLY A 46 5.42 -0.30 -2.19
CA GLY A 46 5.61 1.11 -2.55
C GLY A 46 4.85 2.03 -1.60
N LEU A 47 3.57 1.79 -1.41
CA LEU A 47 2.68 2.62 -0.58
C LEU A 47 2.95 2.47 0.92
N THR A 48 3.09 1.25 1.40
CA THR A 48 3.06 0.97 2.85
C THR A 48 4.41 0.55 3.44
N GLY A 49 5.35 0.13 2.60
CA GLY A 49 6.62 -0.47 3.04
C GLY A 49 6.48 -1.90 3.57
N VAL A 50 5.30 -2.54 3.44
CA VAL A 50 5.12 -3.95 3.83
C VAL A 50 5.85 -4.85 2.84
N GLU A 51 6.81 -5.59 3.33
CA GLU A 51 7.53 -6.57 2.53
C GLU A 51 6.63 -7.79 2.28
N PRO A 52 6.64 -8.34 1.05
CA PRO A 52 5.91 -9.57 0.75
C PRO A 52 6.53 -10.76 1.50
N SER A 53 5.76 -11.84 1.65
CA SER A 53 6.30 -13.12 2.08
C SER A 53 7.29 -13.66 1.05
N GLY A 54 8.43 -14.17 1.51
CA GLY A 54 9.53 -14.65 0.65
C GLY A 54 10.44 -13.54 0.13
N ASP A 55 11.29 -13.89 -0.83
CA ASP A 55 12.29 -12.98 -1.37
C ASP A 55 11.63 -11.85 -2.18
N MET A 56 11.88 -10.62 -1.75
CA MET A 56 11.38 -9.42 -2.44
C MET A 56 12.22 -9.09 -3.66
N ILE A 57 13.52 -9.34 -3.62
CA ILE A 57 14.45 -9.07 -4.72
C ILE A 57 14.42 -10.26 -5.67
N THR A 58 14.31 -10.01 -6.97
CA THR A 58 14.35 -11.05 -8.00
C THR A 58 15.62 -11.90 -7.86
N ILE A 59 15.48 -13.20 -7.99
CA ILE A 59 16.61 -14.16 -7.90
C ILE A 59 17.71 -13.79 -8.89
N GLY A 60 18.94 -13.70 -8.38
CA GLY A 60 20.11 -13.32 -9.15
C GLY A 60 20.38 -11.82 -9.23
N GLU A 61 19.49 -10.98 -8.66
CA GLU A 61 19.66 -9.55 -8.63
C GLU A 61 20.16 -9.04 -7.26
N ASN A 62 20.77 -7.87 -7.22
CA ASN A 62 21.37 -7.30 -6.00
C ASN A 62 20.51 -6.22 -5.36
N SER A 63 19.47 -5.77 -6.02
CA SER A 63 18.59 -4.72 -5.51
C SER A 63 17.23 -4.78 -6.18
N THR A 64 16.25 -4.20 -5.51
CA THR A 64 14.94 -3.91 -6.06
C THR A 64 14.56 -2.46 -5.80
N ALA A 65 13.75 -1.88 -6.67
CA ALA A 65 13.23 -0.53 -6.50
C ALA A 65 11.78 -0.46 -6.97
N VAL A 66 10.98 0.27 -6.21
CA VAL A 66 9.57 0.53 -6.52
C VAL A 66 9.34 2.03 -6.44
N ARG A 67 8.96 2.64 -7.57
CA ARG A 67 8.53 4.04 -7.66
C ARG A 67 7.04 4.10 -7.90
N VAL A 68 6.38 4.94 -7.15
CA VAL A 68 4.96 5.26 -7.27
C VAL A 68 4.82 6.70 -7.73
N GLU A 69 3.99 6.92 -8.75
CA GLU A 69 3.63 8.26 -9.25
C GLU A 69 2.14 8.52 -8.98
N LEU A 70 1.84 9.74 -8.58
CA LEU A 70 0.51 10.19 -8.19
C LEU A 70 -0.08 11.14 -9.22
N GLU A 71 -1.40 11.28 -9.22
CA GLU A 71 -2.15 12.13 -10.16
C GLU A 71 -1.74 13.62 -10.11
N ASN A 72 -1.27 14.10 -8.96
CA ASN A 72 -0.76 15.47 -8.79
C ASN A 72 0.69 15.66 -9.30
N GLY A 73 1.29 14.65 -9.93
CA GLY A 73 2.67 14.66 -10.39
C GLY A 73 3.72 14.34 -9.33
N SER A 74 3.32 14.22 -8.06
CA SER A 74 4.23 13.78 -7.00
C SER A 74 4.64 12.33 -7.22
N ASN A 75 5.86 11.99 -6.83
CA ASN A 75 6.33 10.61 -6.88
C ASN A 75 7.29 10.30 -5.74
N PHE A 76 7.40 9.02 -5.40
CA PHE A 76 8.31 8.55 -4.39
C PHE A 76 8.83 7.16 -4.71
N LEU A 77 9.98 6.80 -4.11
CA LEU A 77 10.67 5.55 -4.40
C LEU A 77 11.17 4.91 -3.10
N ARG A 78 10.99 3.59 -3.03
CA ARG A 78 11.63 2.71 -2.06
C ARG A 78 12.59 1.77 -2.78
N GLN A 79 13.82 1.66 -2.28
CA GLN A 79 14.85 0.78 -2.82
C GLN A 79 15.42 -0.10 -1.70
N LYS A 80 15.66 -1.38 -2.00
CA LYS A 80 16.28 -2.35 -1.09
C LYS A 80 17.43 -3.07 -1.78
N PHE A 81 18.47 -3.40 -0.99
CA PHE A 81 19.66 -4.08 -1.46
C PHE A 81 19.87 -5.41 -0.72
N THR A 82 20.49 -6.40 -1.38
CA THR A 82 20.86 -7.69 -0.76
C THR A 82 22.15 -7.61 0.04
N LYS A 83 23.08 -6.70 -0.30
CA LYS A 83 24.40 -6.62 0.36
C LYS A 83 24.28 -6.08 1.79
N LYS A 84 24.79 -6.86 2.76
CA LYS A 84 25.08 -6.37 4.11
C LYS A 84 25.92 -5.08 4.02
N GLY A 85 25.43 -4.00 4.65
CA GLY A 85 26.10 -2.70 4.67
C GLY A 85 25.58 -1.67 3.67
N LYS A 86 24.69 -2.04 2.72
CA LYS A 86 23.90 -1.07 1.95
C LYS A 86 22.53 -0.88 2.63
N SER A 87 22.30 0.33 3.13
CA SER A 87 21.00 0.72 3.67
C SER A 87 19.96 0.85 2.57
N SER A 88 18.68 0.60 2.89
CA SER A 88 17.57 0.90 2.01
C SER A 88 17.61 2.37 1.58
N GLY A 89 17.25 2.64 0.32
CA GLY A 89 17.15 4.00 -0.21
C GLY A 89 15.69 4.46 -0.23
N TYR A 90 15.46 5.70 0.15
CA TYR A 90 14.14 6.34 0.12
C TYR A 90 14.25 7.68 -0.58
N TYR A 91 13.29 8.00 -1.45
CA TYR A 91 13.31 9.23 -2.22
C TYR A 91 11.90 9.81 -2.34
N VAL A 92 11.81 11.15 -2.30
CA VAL A 92 10.62 11.91 -2.71
C VAL A 92 11.02 12.74 -3.92
N GLY A 93 10.36 12.54 -5.04
CA GLY A 93 10.87 13.01 -6.33
C GLY A 93 12.24 12.40 -6.63
N ASN A 94 13.23 13.26 -6.81
CA ASN A 94 14.64 12.87 -7.01
C ASN A 94 15.51 13.10 -5.77
N ALA A 95 14.94 13.61 -4.68
CA ALA A 95 15.67 13.90 -3.45
C ALA A 95 15.71 12.69 -2.52
N ALA A 96 16.91 12.30 -2.09
CA ALA A 96 17.06 11.26 -1.07
C ALA A 96 16.48 11.74 0.27
N THR A 97 15.82 10.83 0.98
CA THR A 97 15.12 11.13 2.23
C THR A 97 15.26 9.99 3.23
N THR A 98 14.72 10.16 4.43
CA THR A 98 14.63 9.10 5.45
C THR A 98 13.29 8.36 5.34
N LEU A 99 13.23 7.16 5.93
CA LEU A 99 11.97 6.40 6.01
C LEU A 99 10.85 7.19 6.69
N SER A 100 11.17 7.92 7.77
CA SER A 100 10.19 8.74 8.51
C SER A 100 9.60 9.82 7.62
N LYS A 101 10.44 10.63 6.98
CA LYS A 101 9.99 11.69 6.07
C LYS A 101 9.23 11.16 4.85
N LEU A 102 9.64 9.99 4.32
CA LEU A 102 8.88 9.35 3.25
C LEU A 102 7.48 8.94 3.74
N ASN A 103 7.38 8.36 4.93
CA ASN A 103 6.09 7.96 5.50
C ASN A 103 5.19 9.17 5.80
N GLU A 104 5.75 10.27 6.31
CA GLU A 104 5.04 11.54 6.50
C GLU A 104 4.51 12.09 5.16
N PHE A 105 5.35 12.07 4.12
CA PHE A 105 4.93 12.47 2.77
C PHE A 105 3.77 11.61 2.26
N ILE A 106 3.90 10.28 2.34
CA ILE A 106 2.84 9.37 1.88
C ILE A 106 1.56 9.58 2.70
N MET A 107 1.66 9.73 4.01
CA MET A 107 0.52 10.01 4.89
C MET A 107 -0.20 11.31 4.48
N HIS A 108 0.55 12.37 4.21
CA HIS A 108 -0.01 13.63 3.71
C HIS A 108 -0.76 13.43 2.38
N GLU A 109 -0.15 12.71 1.43
CA GLU A 109 -0.76 12.41 0.13
C GLU A 109 -1.99 11.49 0.25
N LEU A 110 -2.04 10.62 1.26
CA LEU A 110 -3.19 9.76 1.59
C LEU A 110 -4.32 10.51 2.32
N GLY A 111 -4.22 11.84 2.49
CA GLY A 111 -5.23 12.61 3.19
C GLY A 111 -5.20 12.44 4.71
N GLY A 112 -4.02 12.20 5.28
CA GLY A 112 -3.83 12.01 6.73
C GLY A 112 -3.97 10.58 7.22
N VAL A 113 -4.21 9.62 6.31
CA VAL A 113 -4.30 8.21 6.70
C VAL A 113 -2.95 7.70 7.19
N GLU A 114 -2.89 7.20 8.41
CA GLU A 114 -1.66 6.62 8.96
C GLU A 114 -1.18 5.41 8.15
N ILE A 115 0.14 5.27 8.02
CA ILE A 115 0.75 4.12 7.32
C ILE A 115 0.38 2.79 7.97
N SER A 116 0.22 2.74 9.29
CA SER A 116 -0.27 1.59 10.06
C SER A 116 -1.62 1.10 9.53
N THR A 117 -2.54 2.02 9.31
CA THR A 117 -3.88 1.72 8.77
C THR A 117 -3.83 1.37 7.30
N ALA A 118 -3.05 2.09 6.49
CA ALA A 118 -2.84 1.74 5.09
C ALA A 118 -2.26 0.32 4.95
N LYS A 119 -1.36 -0.10 5.85
CA LYS A 119 -0.86 -1.48 5.94
C LYS A 119 -1.98 -2.48 6.21
N THR A 120 -2.83 -2.19 7.17
CA THR A 120 -3.96 -3.06 7.54
C THR A 120 -4.95 -3.20 6.39
N ILE A 121 -5.39 -2.08 5.80
CA ILE A 121 -6.34 -2.08 4.69
C ILE A 121 -5.78 -2.81 3.45
N SER A 122 -4.49 -2.64 3.16
CA SER A 122 -3.84 -3.30 2.03
C SER A 122 -3.56 -4.79 2.25
N SER A 123 -3.76 -5.29 3.47
CA SER A 123 -3.52 -6.68 3.84
C SER A 123 -4.85 -7.38 4.11
N GLY A 124 -5.37 -8.10 3.12
CA GLY A 124 -6.58 -8.91 3.31
C GLY A 124 -6.46 -9.91 4.46
N GLU A 125 -5.27 -10.40 4.73
CA GLU A 125 -4.99 -11.31 5.85
C GLU A 125 -5.15 -10.62 7.21
N LEU A 126 -4.64 -9.39 7.35
CA LEU A 126 -4.81 -8.62 8.59
C LEU A 126 -6.28 -8.27 8.82
N LEU A 127 -7.00 -7.88 7.77
CA LEU A 127 -8.44 -7.62 7.87
C LEU A 127 -9.24 -8.86 8.25
N ALA A 128 -8.90 -10.02 7.66
CA ALA A 128 -9.58 -11.28 7.96
C ALA A 128 -9.34 -11.77 9.39
N ASN A 129 -8.21 -11.40 10.01
CA ASN A 129 -7.85 -11.79 11.37
C ASN A 129 -8.29 -10.76 12.44
N MET A 130 -8.85 -9.63 12.05
CA MET A 130 -9.40 -8.65 12.99
C MET A 130 -10.69 -9.19 13.63
N ASN A 131 -10.80 -9.03 14.94
CA ASN A 131 -12.08 -9.23 15.60
C ASN A 131 -13.02 -8.04 15.31
N SER A 132 -14.31 -8.21 15.59
CA SER A 132 -15.35 -7.19 15.31
C SER A 132 -15.08 -5.84 16.00
N GLN A 133 -14.49 -5.86 17.18
CA GLN A 133 -14.15 -4.64 17.92
C GLN A 133 -13.00 -3.88 17.23
N GLN A 134 -11.89 -4.56 16.91
CA GLN A 134 -10.75 -3.97 16.21
C GLN A 134 -11.15 -3.42 14.85
N PHE A 135 -12.00 -4.14 14.12
CA PHE A 135 -12.52 -3.68 12.83
C PHE A 135 -13.41 -2.46 12.99
N GLY A 136 -14.27 -2.43 14.02
CA GLY A 136 -15.10 -1.29 14.36
C GLY A 136 -14.28 -0.05 14.72
N GLU A 137 -13.29 -0.18 15.61
CA GLU A 137 -12.38 0.90 16.00
C GLU A 137 -11.61 1.47 14.80
N MET A 138 -11.15 0.60 13.89
CA MET A 138 -10.52 1.03 12.65
C MET A 138 -11.48 1.82 11.76
N LEU A 139 -12.71 1.36 11.57
CA LEU A 139 -13.70 2.06 10.74
C LEU A 139 -14.09 3.41 11.33
N LEU A 140 -14.24 3.52 12.66
CA LEU A 140 -14.59 4.77 13.33
C LEU A 140 -13.58 5.90 13.07
N GLN A 141 -12.30 5.57 12.86
CA GLN A 141 -11.26 6.57 12.53
C GLN A 141 -11.46 7.23 11.16
N TYR A 142 -12.25 6.61 10.27
CA TYR A 142 -12.50 7.10 8.90
C TYR A 142 -13.91 7.62 8.68
N LEU A 143 -14.77 7.51 9.69
CA LEU A 143 -16.10 8.13 9.62
C LEU A 143 -15.96 9.63 9.82
N PRO A 144 -16.66 10.45 9.01
CA PRO A 144 -16.73 11.89 9.26
C PRO A 144 -17.21 12.14 10.70
N GLU A 145 -16.61 13.12 11.40
CA GLU A 145 -17.01 13.51 12.76
C GLU A 145 -18.52 13.87 12.87
N SER A 146 -19.16 14.17 11.74
CA SER A 146 -20.60 14.44 11.65
C SER A 146 -21.49 13.18 11.61
N MET A 147 -20.93 11.97 11.56
CA MET A 147 -21.71 10.73 11.61
C MET A 147 -22.01 10.39 13.07
N SER A 148 -23.24 10.71 13.52
CA SER A 148 -23.73 10.25 14.83
C SER A 148 -23.97 8.74 14.80
N VAL A 149 -23.90 8.11 15.98
CA VAL A 149 -24.25 6.69 16.15
C VAL A 149 -25.65 6.39 15.59
N ASP A 150 -26.59 7.32 15.75
CA ASP A 150 -27.97 7.21 15.25
C ASP A 150 -28.00 7.14 13.71
N THR A 151 -27.18 7.93 13.01
CA THR A 151 -27.06 7.87 11.53
C THR A 151 -26.51 6.53 11.05
N ILE A 152 -25.59 5.92 11.82
CA ILE A 152 -25.04 4.59 11.51
C ILE A 152 -26.11 3.51 11.73
N LEU A 153 -26.87 3.57 12.83
CA LEU A 153 -27.92 2.62 13.15
C LEU A 153 -29.09 2.68 12.16
N GLU A 154 -29.42 3.87 11.64
CA GLU A 154 -30.42 4.04 10.58
C GLU A 154 -29.99 3.38 9.25
N ARG A 155 -28.71 3.48 8.90
CA ARG A 155 -28.18 2.87 7.66
C ARG A 155 -27.95 1.36 7.76
N PHE A 156 -27.74 0.85 8.98
CA PHE A 156 -27.48 -0.56 9.25
C PHE A 156 -28.43 -1.09 10.32
N PRO A 157 -29.73 -1.28 10.04
CA PRO A 157 -30.73 -1.71 11.02
C PRO A 157 -30.41 -3.05 11.70
N SER A 158 -29.61 -3.91 11.03
CA SER A 158 -29.16 -5.20 11.59
C SER A 158 -28.18 -5.07 12.74
N ALA A 159 -27.51 -3.92 12.90
CA ALA A 159 -26.59 -3.68 14.02
C ALA A 159 -27.35 -3.55 15.37
N ASN A 160 -28.64 -3.20 15.34
CA ASN A 160 -29.49 -3.10 16.51
C ASN A 160 -29.94 -4.47 17.09
N GLN A 161 -29.79 -5.56 16.33
CA GLN A 161 -30.23 -6.89 16.78
C GLN A 161 -29.16 -7.67 17.57
N ALA A 162 -27.91 -7.18 17.59
CA ALA A 162 -26.81 -7.83 18.30
C ALA A 162 -26.70 -7.46 19.80
N GLN A 163 -27.59 -6.60 20.31
CA GLN A 163 -27.61 -6.15 21.73
C GLN A 163 -28.81 -6.68 22.55
N LYS A 164 -29.51 -7.70 22.07
CA LYS A 164 -30.57 -8.38 22.87
C LYS A 164 -30.15 -9.79 23.23
#